data_0a22787f8d02a558d66b1ece7cb727a5
#
_entry.id   0a22787f8d02a558d66b1ece7cb727a5
#
_cell.length_a   1.000
_cell.length_b   1.000
_cell.length_c   1.000
_cell.angle_alpha   90.00
_cell.angle_beta   90.00
_cell.angle_gamma   90.00
#
_symmetry.space_group_name_H-M   'P 1'
#
loop_
_entity.id
_entity.type
_entity.pdbx_description
1 polymer ?
#
loop_
_entity_poly.entity_id
_entity_poly.type
_entity_poly.pdbx_seq_one_letter_code
_entity_poly.pdbx_strand_id
1 'polypeptide(L)'
;QMQRAREAIPDAGGAEKINSFTRFYLALLGQISYEKCPAVPPELMLIPSWCPFNIYEMSAWSRTILVPLAIMWAHKPVRDLPTDWSIPELFVDSPKRLPRAMPPAQVVDDLRERRWINWQAFFNGVDSTLKLIEALHLRPFRRKSLAKADAWIIERLQDSDGLGAIFPPIIWSVVALRCQGYEEDSPEVQSQLDELNALVISEGDTDRLQPCKSPVWDTSIAVIALRDAGVRPEHPHMRRAVDWLLSKEVRQSGDWSVRNPEQEPAGWFFEFNNRFYPDVDDTCMVVMALARCLPSVAEWDADFLLDDWSPHENDKDASAVIAARNEDSRLTAGHVEAMRPMLGAIHRGARWILTMQCRDGGWGAFDRDNNRELFTQVPFADHNAMIDPSSADLTSRMLEMFADLDVPIEHPAVQKAIPYLWAEQDNDFCWYGRWGVNYVYGTWQTLVGLTRIGVPLTDARVRKAANWLKYVQQESGAWGESPASYDDPSLKGRGPATASQTAWAIM
;
A
#
# COMPACT_ATOMS: atom_id res chain seq x y z
N GLN A 1 -1.82 -32.20 10.04
CA GLN A 1 -1.31 -30.95 9.43
C GLN A 1 -0.05 -30.47 10.13
N MET A 2 -0.03 -30.27 11.46
CA MET A 2 1.15 -29.82 12.21
C MET A 2 2.39 -30.69 11.99
N GLN A 3 2.26 -32.04 11.96
CA GLN A 3 3.39 -32.92 11.68
C GLN A 3 4.01 -32.65 10.32
N ARG A 4 3.18 -32.49 9.27
CA ARG A 4 3.65 -32.14 7.92
C ARG A 4 4.33 -30.78 7.87
N ALA A 5 3.84 -29.79 8.63
CA ALA A 5 4.47 -28.47 8.72
C ALA A 5 5.86 -28.56 9.41
N ARG A 6 5.98 -29.34 10.49
CA ARG A 6 7.27 -29.59 11.18
C ARG A 6 8.32 -30.24 10.28
N GLU A 7 7.89 -31.10 9.37
CA GLU A 7 8.78 -31.76 8.40
C GLU A 7 9.18 -30.79 7.26
N ALA A 8 8.23 -30.01 6.74
CA ALA A 8 8.46 -29.08 5.64
C ALA A 8 9.32 -27.86 6.00
N ILE A 9 9.26 -27.37 7.23
CA ILE A 9 10.03 -26.18 7.65
C ILE A 9 11.55 -26.43 7.61
N PRO A 10 12.10 -27.48 8.23
CA PRO A 10 13.54 -27.80 8.11
C PRO A 10 13.98 -28.05 6.67
N ASP A 11 13.16 -28.74 5.87
CA ASP A 11 13.44 -29.00 4.45
C ASP A 11 13.55 -27.69 3.63
N ALA A 12 12.76 -26.68 4.00
CA ALA A 12 12.85 -25.32 3.43
C ALA A 12 14.05 -24.51 3.94
N GLY A 13 14.86 -25.04 4.87
CA GLY A 13 16.04 -24.41 5.45
C GLY A 13 15.85 -23.92 6.87
N GLY A 14 14.73 -24.27 7.51
CA GLY A 14 14.46 -24.04 8.93
C GLY A 14 14.24 -22.60 9.31
N ALA A 15 14.16 -22.38 10.62
CA ALA A 15 14.04 -21.04 11.21
C ALA A 15 15.30 -20.17 10.96
N GLU A 16 16.35 -20.71 10.40
CA GLU A 16 17.55 -19.97 9.98
C GLU A 16 17.28 -19.04 8.78
N LYS A 17 16.31 -19.39 7.93
CA LYS A 17 15.94 -18.60 6.73
C LYS A 17 14.78 -17.64 6.92
N ILE A 18 14.20 -17.55 8.12
CA ILE A 18 13.08 -16.65 8.39
C ILE A 18 13.47 -15.17 8.24
N ASN A 19 12.48 -14.35 7.89
CA ASN A 19 12.63 -12.91 7.78
C ASN A 19 12.82 -12.22 9.15
N SER A 20 13.07 -10.91 9.12
CA SER A 20 13.30 -10.10 10.32
C SER A 20 12.10 -10.06 11.26
N PHE A 21 10.89 -9.99 10.73
CA PHE A 21 9.66 -9.92 11.54
C PHE A 21 9.44 -11.21 12.33
N THR A 22 9.61 -12.36 11.70
CA THR A 22 9.50 -13.66 12.39
C THR A 22 10.58 -13.79 13.48
N ARG A 23 11.78 -13.23 13.29
CA ARG A 23 12.80 -13.19 14.35
C ARG A 23 12.34 -12.40 15.57
N PHE A 24 11.64 -11.28 15.40
CA PHE A 24 11.07 -10.52 16.52
C PHE A 24 10.00 -11.31 17.25
N TYR A 25 9.12 -12.06 16.56
CA TYR A 25 8.17 -12.97 17.21
C TYR A 25 8.89 -14.04 18.03
N LEU A 26 9.89 -14.69 17.45
CA LEU A 26 10.65 -15.72 18.16
C LEU A 26 11.40 -15.14 19.37
N ALA A 27 11.93 -13.93 19.27
CA ALA A 27 12.58 -13.26 20.39
C ALA A 27 11.59 -12.88 21.49
N LEU A 28 10.42 -12.34 21.14
CA LEU A 28 9.34 -12.04 22.07
C LEU A 28 8.87 -13.29 22.83
N LEU A 29 8.82 -14.43 22.16
CA LEU A 29 8.42 -15.72 22.73
C LEU A 29 9.60 -16.49 23.36
N GLY A 30 10.77 -15.88 23.54
CA GLY A 30 11.93 -16.47 24.20
C GLY A 30 12.62 -17.61 23.45
N GLN A 31 12.25 -17.85 22.15
CA GLN A 31 12.82 -18.92 21.35
C GLN A 31 14.23 -18.58 20.83
N ILE A 32 14.52 -17.29 20.64
CA ILE A 32 15.85 -16.78 20.26
C ILE A 32 16.18 -15.51 21.06
N SER A 33 17.47 -15.13 21.11
CA SER A 33 17.86 -13.85 21.72
C SER A 33 17.60 -12.68 20.77
N TYR A 34 17.25 -11.50 21.29
CA TYR A 34 17.17 -10.24 20.51
C TYR A 34 18.45 -9.85 19.78
N GLU A 35 19.61 -10.39 20.16
CA GLU A 35 20.85 -10.24 19.39
C GLU A 35 20.78 -10.82 17.97
N LYS A 36 19.82 -11.74 17.72
CA LYS A 36 19.56 -12.36 16.43
C LYS A 36 18.59 -11.56 15.57
N CYS A 37 17.89 -10.58 16.16
CA CYS A 37 17.07 -9.62 15.46
C CYS A 37 17.93 -8.47 14.88
N PRO A 38 17.49 -7.80 13.83
CA PRO A 38 18.14 -6.57 13.37
C PRO A 38 18.03 -5.48 14.42
N ALA A 39 19.03 -4.61 14.49
CA ALA A 39 19.04 -3.45 15.37
C ALA A 39 18.09 -2.37 14.82
N VAL A 40 17.11 -1.99 15.62
CA VAL A 40 16.15 -0.90 15.31
C VAL A 40 16.16 0.11 16.46
N PRO A 41 17.19 0.96 16.57
CA PRO A 41 17.28 1.88 17.69
C PRO A 41 16.19 2.96 17.59
N PRO A 42 15.46 3.28 18.69
CA PRO A 42 14.43 4.32 18.68
C PRO A 42 14.98 5.72 18.39
N GLU A 43 16.28 5.89 18.45
CA GLU A 43 16.98 7.13 18.06
C GLU A 43 16.73 7.50 16.58
N LEU A 44 16.34 6.56 15.72
CA LEU A 44 15.85 6.82 14.35
C LEU A 44 14.73 7.85 14.33
N MET A 45 13.88 7.90 15.35
CA MET A 45 12.81 8.88 15.47
C MET A 45 13.29 10.33 15.59
N LEU A 46 14.55 10.56 15.96
CA LEU A 46 15.13 11.89 16.09
C LEU A 46 15.76 12.41 14.80
N ILE A 47 15.92 11.54 13.81
CA ILE A 47 16.47 11.94 12.51
C ILE A 47 15.45 12.86 11.82
N PRO A 48 15.82 14.08 11.43
CA PRO A 48 14.90 15.00 10.79
C PRO A 48 14.54 14.58 9.37
N SER A 49 13.35 14.97 8.89
CA SER A 49 12.82 14.58 7.59
C SER A 49 13.68 14.98 6.37
N TRP A 50 14.53 16.01 6.49
CA TRP A 50 15.48 16.40 5.44
C TRP A 50 16.69 15.48 5.34
N CYS A 51 16.96 14.63 6.33
CA CYS A 51 18.06 13.67 6.30
C CYS A 51 17.70 12.49 5.39
N PRO A 52 18.63 12.01 4.53
CA PRO A 52 18.33 10.94 3.58
C PRO A 52 18.11 9.55 4.21
N PHE A 53 18.25 9.41 5.53
CA PHE A 53 18.05 8.16 6.27
C PHE A 53 16.94 8.27 7.34
N ASN A 54 16.01 9.22 7.19
CA ASN A 54 14.89 9.36 8.11
C ASN A 54 13.81 8.31 7.85
N ILE A 55 12.85 8.16 8.77
CA ILE A 55 11.76 7.17 8.67
C ILE A 55 10.82 7.41 7.47
N TYR A 56 10.72 8.64 6.96
CA TYR A 56 9.88 8.98 5.80
C TYR A 56 10.53 8.65 4.45
N GLU A 57 11.76 8.13 4.46
CA GLU A 57 12.38 7.47 3.30
C GLU A 57 11.95 6.00 3.16
N MET A 58 11.21 5.48 4.14
CA MET A 58 10.60 4.15 4.13
C MET A 58 9.11 4.27 3.81
N SER A 59 8.52 3.21 3.28
CA SER A 59 7.08 3.15 2.98
C SER A 59 6.21 3.33 4.23
N ALA A 60 4.95 3.73 4.03
CA ALA A 60 3.96 3.91 5.08
C ALA A 60 3.83 2.67 5.98
N TRP A 61 3.65 1.49 5.36
CA TRP A 61 3.55 0.22 6.10
C TRP A 61 4.84 -0.17 6.81
N SER A 62 6.01 0.14 6.26
CA SER A 62 7.29 -0.10 6.94
C SER A 62 7.44 0.79 8.17
N ARG A 63 7.01 2.06 8.11
CA ARG A 63 7.01 2.97 9.28
C ARG A 63 6.14 2.46 10.40
N THR A 64 4.91 2.02 10.10
CA THR A 64 3.96 1.53 11.11
C THR A 64 4.43 0.25 11.81
N ILE A 65 5.28 -0.52 11.17
CA ILE A 65 5.91 -1.71 11.77
C ILE A 65 7.21 -1.33 12.52
N LEU A 66 8.06 -0.53 11.90
CA LEU A 66 9.40 -0.21 12.41
C LEU A 66 9.36 0.59 13.71
N VAL A 67 8.41 1.52 13.86
CA VAL A 67 8.33 2.37 15.05
C VAL A 67 8.00 1.56 16.32
N PRO A 68 6.96 0.69 16.34
CA PRO A 68 6.75 -0.24 17.46
C PRO A 68 7.94 -1.17 17.70
N LEU A 69 8.54 -1.73 16.65
CA LEU A 69 9.71 -2.61 16.80
C LEU A 69 10.92 -1.89 17.39
N ALA A 70 11.08 -0.58 17.14
CA ALA A 70 12.14 0.22 17.77
C ALA A 70 11.96 0.33 19.30
N ILE A 71 10.71 0.48 19.77
CA ILE A 71 10.39 0.42 21.21
C ILE A 71 10.70 -0.97 21.76
N MET A 72 10.23 -2.02 21.08
CA MET A 72 10.49 -3.40 21.48
C MET A 72 11.98 -3.72 21.54
N TRP A 73 12.75 -3.29 20.53
CA TRP A 73 14.20 -3.50 20.50
C TRP A 73 14.91 -2.80 21.67
N ALA A 74 14.43 -1.65 22.11
CA ALA A 74 14.96 -0.94 23.26
C ALA A 74 14.65 -1.64 24.60
N HIS A 75 13.47 -2.21 24.74
CA HIS A 75 13.00 -2.87 25.97
C HIS A 75 13.30 -4.37 26.01
N LYS A 76 13.38 -5.02 24.84
CA LYS A 76 13.62 -6.46 24.67
C LYS A 76 12.64 -7.33 25.49
N PRO A 77 11.32 -7.10 25.35
CA PRO A 77 10.34 -7.86 26.12
C PRO A 77 10.41 -9.35 25.76
N VAL A 78 10.31 -10.20 26.76
CA VAL A 78 10.24 -11.66 26.60
C VAL A 78 9.03 -12.18 27.33
N ARG A 79 8.20 -12.96 26.66
CA ARG A 79 7.14 -13.74 27.26
C ARG A 79 7.70 -15.11 27.67
N ASP A 80 7.74 -15.37 28.95
CA ASP A 80 8.12 -16.68 29.45
C ASP A 80 7.05 -17.71 29.06
N LEU A 81 7.45 -18.69 28.28
CA LEU A 81 6.63 -19.82 27.88
C LEU A 81 7.05 -21.09 28.62
N PRO A 82 6.12 -22.03 28.85
CA PRO A 82 6.47 -23.37 29.35
C PRO A 82 7.54 -24.01 28.45
N THR A 83 8.46 -24.77 29.06
CA THR A 83 9.61 -25.34 28.34
C THR A 83 9.20 -26.33 27.23
N ASP A 84 8.05 -27.00 27.43
CA ASP A 84 7.44 -27.91 26.46
C ASP A 84 6.81 -27.20 25.25
N TRP A 85 6.69 -25.86 25.28
CA TRP A 85 6.25 -25.02 24.17
C TRP A 85 7.41 -24.51 23.30
N SER A 86 8.65 -24.90 23.63
CA SER A 86 9.81 -24.60 22.79
C SER A 86 9.72 -25.35 21.45
N ILE A 87 10.24 -24.73 20.41
CA ILE A 87 10.18 -25.23 19.03
C ILE A 87 11.58 -25.47 18.42
N PRO A 88 12.53 -26.11 19.15
CA PRO A 88 13.88 -26.34 18.65
C PRO A 88 13.91 -27.20 17.38
N GLU A 89 12.89 -28.03 17.15
CA GLU A 89 12.74 -28.90 16.00
C GLU A 89 12.51 -28.15 14.68
N LEU A 90 12.18 -26.85 14.74
CA LEU A 90 12.03 -26.02 13.54
C LEU A 90 13.36 -25.40 13.07
N PHE A 91 14.44 -25.61 13.82
CA PHE A 91 15.77 -25.17 13.45
C PHE A 91 16.56 -26.34 12.84
N VAL A 92 17.31 -26.07 11.76
CA VAL A 92 18.18 -27.08 11.14
C VAL A 92 19.33 -27.45 12.07
N ASP A 93 19.94 -26.45 12.68
CA ASP A 93 21.03 -26.63 13.66
C ASP A 93 20.50 -26.47 15.10
N SER A 94 20.41 -25.26 15.56
CA SER A 94 19.82 -24.92 16.86
C SER A 94 19.57 -23.41 16.98
N PRO A 95 18.62 -23.00 17.86
CA PRO A 95 18.36 -21.57 18.10
C PRO A 95 19.61 -20.77 18.51
N LYS A 96 20.55 -21.40 19.22
CA LYS A 96 21.81 -20.76 19.68
C LYS A 96 22.77 -20.46 18.54
N ARG A 97 22.76 -21.28 17.48
CA ARG A 97 23.63 -21.15 16.31
C ARG A 97 23.07 -20.24 15.21
N LEU A 98 21.82 -19.78 15.35
CA LEU A 98 21.23 -18.82 14.42
C LEU A 98 22.21 -17.66 14.18
N PRO A 99 22.51 -17.29 12.91
CA PRO A 99 23.40 -16.16 12.62
C PRO A 99 22.88 -14.85 13.19
N ARG A 100 23.79 -14.00 13.71
CA ARG A 100 23.46 -12.63 14.14
C ARG A 100 23.15 -11.72 12.95
N ALA A 101 23.81 -11.95 11.82
CA ALA A 101 23.54 -11.27 10.57
C ALA A 101 22.20 -11.72 9.98
N MET A 102 21.51 -10.80 9.34
CA MET A 102 20.29 -11.11 8.59
C MET A 102 20.65 -11.82 7.28
N PRO A 103 19.78 -12.73 6.81
CA PRO A 103 19.92 -13.26 5.46
C PRO A 103 19.90 -12.11 4.43
N PRO A 104 20.46 -12.32 3.21
CA PRO A 104 20.39 -11.32 2.15
C PRO A 104 18.93 -10.92 1.90
N ALA A 105 18.70 -9.64 1.64
CA ALA A 105 17.43 -9.21 1.07
C ALA A 105 17.20 -10.00 -0.24
N GLN A 106 15.98 -10.45 -0.46
CA GLN A 106 15.59 -11.08 -1.73
C GLN A 106 15.55 -9.99 -2.81
N VAL A 107 16.67 -9.72 -3.43
CA VAL A 107 16.77 -8.78 -4.56
C VAL A 107 16.82 -9.60 -5.82
N VAL A 108 15.98 -9.26 -6.81
CA VAL A 108 16.06 -9.82 -8.15
C VAL A 108 17.48 -9.63 -8.70
N ASP A 109 18.08 -10.70 -9.20
CA ASP A 109 19.53 -10.84 -9.47
C ASP A 109 20.14 -9.77 -10.42
N ASP A 110 19.35 -9.09 -11.23
CA ASP A 110 19.84 -8.11 -12.22
C ASP A 110 20.58 -6.90 -11.62
N LEU A 111 20.37 -6.58 -10.36
CA LEU A 111 21.03 -5.46 -9.68
C LEU A 111 22.33 -5.86 -8.95
N ARG A 112 22.57 -7.16 -8.75
CA ARG A 112 23.77 -7.65 -8.05
C ARG A 112 25.04 -7.53 -8.88
N GLU A 113 24.96 -7.71 -10.18
CA GLU A 113 26.15 -7.81 -11.06
C GLU A 113 26.84 -6.47 -11.36
N ARG A 114 26.23 -5.32 -11.10
CA ARG A 114 26.74 -3.99 -11.51
C ARG A 114 27.25 -3.08 -10.38
N ARG A 115 27.25 -3.51 -9.11
CA ARG A 115 27.59 -2.59 -8.00
C ARG A 115 28.95 -2.88 -7.37
N TRP A 116 29.80 -1.86 -7.34
CA TRP A 116 31.11 -1.84 -6.67
C TRP A 116 30.99 -1.90 -5.14
N ILE A 117 29.81 -1.68 -4.56
CA ILE A 117 29.55 -1.64 -3.12
C ILE A 117 28.65 -2.82 -2.75
N ASN A 118 29.12 -3.66 -1.84
CA ASN A 118 28.30 -4.70 -1.24
C ASN A 118 27.42 -4.09 -0.13
N TRP A 119 26.24 -3.64 -0.50
CA TRP A 119 25.30 -2.99 0.41
C TRP A 119 24.86 -3.87 1.56
N GLN A 120 24.72 -5.17 1.34
CA GLN A 120 24.41 -6.12 2.40
C GLN A 120 25.52 -6.14 3.47
N ALA A 121 26.80 -6.19 3.05
CA ALA A 121 27.92 -6.12 3.99
C ALA A 121 27.96 -4.78 4.73
N PHE A 122 27.63 -3.68 4.04
CA PHE A 122 27.50 -2.35 4.65
C PHE A 122 26.42 -2.34 5.73
N PHE A 123 25.19 -2.76 5.43
CA PHE A 123 24.09 -2.75 6.40
C PHE A 123 24.31 -3.74 7.54
N ASN A 124 24.91 -4.90 7.31
CA ASN A 124 25.34 -5.81 8.37
C ASN A 124 26.43 -5.20 9.27
N GLY A 125 27.30 -4.38 8.70
CA GLY A 125 28.26 -3.59 9.46
C GLY A 125 27.60 -2.51 10.33
N VAL A 126 26.63 -1.82 9.78
CA VAL A 126 25.78 -0.84 10.53
C VAL A 126 25.03 -1.55 11.67
N ASP A 127 24.38 -2.67 11.39
CA ASP A 127 23.68 -3.48 12.40
C ASP A 127 24.61 -3.90 13.55
N SER A 128 25.77 -4.42 13.20
CA SER A 128 26.78 -4.83 14.18
C SER A 128 27.29 -3.66 15.05
N THR A 129 27.47 -2.49 14.42
CA THR A 129 27.89 -1.27 15.12
C THR A 129 26.79 -0.77 16.07
N LEU A 130 25.54 -0.78 15.65
CA LEU A 130 24.40 -0.40 16.50
C LEU A 130 24.24 -1.35 17.68
N LYS A 131 24.41 -2.66 17.49
CA LYS A 131 24.43 -3.67 18.55
C LYS A 131 25.56 -3.45 19.54
N LEU A 132 26.74 -3.05 19.05
CA LEU A 132 27.88 -2.72 19.92
C LEU A 132 27.61 -1.46 20.76
N ILE A 133 27.09 -0.40 20.14
CA ILE A 133 26.67 0.83 20.84
C ILE A 133 25.65 0.51 21.93
N GLU A 134 24.69 -0.35 21.60
CA GLU A 134 23.69 -0.83 22.55
C GLU A 134 24.31 -1.61 23.72
N ALA A 135 25.23 -2.52 23.46
CA ALA A 135 25.94 -3.30 24.45
C ALA A 135 26.83 -2.43 25.38
N LEU A 136 27.40 -1.36 24.84
CA LEU A 136 28.17 -0.37 25.60
C LEU A 136 27.31 0.64 26.36
N HIS A 137 25.97 0.51 26.31
CA HIS A 137 25.01 1.41 26.94
C HIS A 137 25.17 2.89 26.54
N LEU A 138 25.64 3.16 25.32
CA LEU A 138 25.81 4.52 24.77
C LEU A 138 24.45 5.01 24.18
N ARG A 139 23.55 5.48 25.04
CA ARG A 139 22.15 5.81 24.69
C ARG A 139 21.74 7.20 25.19
N PRO A 140 22.45 8.28 24.82
CA PRO A 140 22.22 9.59 25.42
C PRO A 140 20.83 10.18 25.15
N PHE A 141 20.17 9.77 24.06
CA PHE A 141 18.87 10.30 23.65
C PHE A 141 17.70 9.30 23.80
N ARG A 142 17.93 8.12 24.38
CA ARG A 142 16.96 7.01 24.48
C ARG A 142 15.59 7.45 25.00
N ARG A 143 15.54 8.19 26.12
CA ARG A 143 14.28 8.63 26.71
C ARG A 143 13.49 9.55 25.76
N LYS A 144 14.18 10.49 25.09
CA LYS A 144 13.54 11.41 24.12
C LYS A 144 13.04 10.67 22.89
N SER A 145 13.81 9.69 22.41
CA SER A 145 13.48 8.87 21.26
C SER A 145 12.25 8.00 21.52
N LEU A 146 12.20 7.34 22.68
CA LEU A 146 11.06 6.52 23.10
C LEU A 146 9.80 7.37 23.24
N ALA A 147 9.88 8.55 23.88
CA ALA A 147 8.74 9.44 24.01
C ALA A 147 8.23 9.94 22.63
N LYS A 148 9.13 10.15 21.66
CA LYS A 148 8.73 10.52 20.31
C LYS A 148 8.11 9.35 19.54
N ALA A 149 8.61 8.13 19.72
CA ALA A 149 8.04 6.93 19.12
C ALA A 149 6.63 6.64 19.69
N ASP A 150 6.48 6.77 21.00
CA ASP A 150 5.20 6.64 21.69
C ASP A 150 4.17 7.65 21.17
N ALA A 151 4.50 8.94 21.19
CA ALA A 151 3.62 10.00 20.68
C ALA A 151 3.24 9.77 19.21
N TRP A 152 4.18 9.27 18.39
CA TRP A 152 3.95 8.94 16.98
C TRP A 152 2.92 7.82 16.82
N ILE A 153 2.99 6.77 17.66
CA ILE A 153 2.01 5.68 17.68
C ILE A 153 0.64 6.23 18.10
N ILE A 154 0.56 6.87 19.26
CA ILE A 154 -0.71 7.38 19.84
C ILE A 154 -1.45 8.30 18.87
N GLU A 155 -0.71 9.17 18.16
CA GLU A 155 -1.30 10.06 17.15
C GLU A 155 -2.00 9.27 16.04
N ARG A 156 -1.44 8.14 15.62
CA ARG A 156 -1.95 7.29 14.52
C ARG A 156 -2.98 6.25 14.91
N LEU A 157 -3.26 6.12 16.20
CA LEU A 157 -4.41 5.33 16.67
C LEU A 157 -5.73 6.09 16.57
N GLN A 158 -5.68 7.41 16.40
CA GLN A 158 -6.88 8.24 16.30
C GLN A 158 -7.56 8.05 14.94
N ASP A 159 -8.87 7.80 14.95
CA ASP A 159 -9.68 7.56 13.74
C ASP A 159 -9.05 6.50 12.79
N SER A 160 -8.56 5.40 13.36
CA SER A 160 -7.94 4.30 12.65
C SER A 160 -8.44 2.95 13.18
N ASP A 161 -8.60 1.98 12.30
CA ASP A 161 -8.89 0.57 12.64
C ASP A 161 -7.62 -0.13 13.16
N GLY A 162 -6.92 0.52 14.09
CA GLY A 162 -5.64 0.13 14.62
C GLY A 162 -4.44 0.72 13.86
N LEU A 163 -3.24 0.55 14.39
CA LEU A 163 -2.04 1.15 13.80
C LEU A 163 -1.82 0.65 12.38
N GLY A 164 -1.96 1.56 11.40
CA GLY A 164 -1.86 1.25 9.97
C GLY A 164 -2.96 0.31 9.47
N ALA A 165 -3.96 -0.01 10.30
CA ALA A 165 -5.14 -0.83 10.02
C ALA A 165 -4.86 -2.22 9.40
N ILE A 166 -3.64 -2.75 9.58
CA ILE A 166 -3.23 -4.09 9.18
C ILE A 166 -2.65 -4.88 10.35
N PHE A 167 -2.80 -6.20 10.31
CA PHE A 167 -2.42 -7.11 11.40
C PHE A 167 -1.02 -6.87 12.02
N PRO A 168 0.10 -6.77 11.24
CA PRO A 168 1.42 -6.71 11.86
C PRO A 168 1.65 -5.46 12.73
N PRO A 169 1.37 -4.23 12.30
CA PRO A 169 1.57 -3.07 13.15
C PRO A 169 0.60 -3.02 14.33
N ILE A 170 -0.64 -3.55 14.21
CA ILE A 170 -1.59 -3.61 15.32
C ILE A 170 -0.99 -4.44 16.47
N ILE A 171 -0.54 -5.67 16.18
CA ILE A 171 0.03 -6.52 17.24
C ILE A 171 1.33 -5.95 17.82
N TRP A 172 2.20 -5.34 16.98
CA TRP A 172 3.43 -4.72 17.46
C TRP A 172 3.16 -3.48 18.30
N SER A 173 2.09 -2.72 18.00
CA SER A 173 1.69 -1.57 18.81
C SER A 173 1.23 -1.98 20.21
N VAL A 174 0.48 -3.07 20.36
CA VAL A 174 0.10 -3.63 21.66
C VAL A 174 1.34 -3.90 22.51
N VAL A 175 2.32 -4.61 21.95
CA VAL A 175 3.56 -4.94 22.68
C VAL A 175 4.36 -3.68 23.02
N ALA A 176 4.46 -2.72 22.06
CA ALA A 176 5.19 -1.48 22.27
C ALA A 176 4.56 -0.60 23.35
N LEU A 177 3.24 -0.45 23.36
CA LEU A 177 2.51 0.29 24.39
C LEU A 177 2.69 -0.34 25.78
N ARG A 178 2.61 -1.68 25.88
CA ARG A 178 2.93 -2.40 27.12
C ARG A 178 4.37 -2.15 27.59
N CYS A 179 5.34 -2.08 26.67
CA CYS A 179 6.73 -1.72 27.00
C CYS A 179 6.88 -0.29 27.50
N GLN A 180 6.01 0.64 27.06
CA GLN A 180 5.99 2.04 27.51
C GLN A 180 5.26 2.24 28.84
N GLY A 181 4.66 1.18 29.40
CA GLY A 181 4.02 1.20 30.72
C GLY A 181 2.51 1.42 30.68
N TYR A 182 1.88 1.36 29.50
CA TYR A 182 0.42 1.34 29.42
C TYR A 182 -0.10 0.05 30.05
N GLU A 183 -1.10 0.14 30.91
CA GLU A 183 -1.74 -1.04 31.46
C GLU A 183 -2.57 -1.80 30.44
N GLU A 184 -2.87 -3.06 30.70
CA GLU A 184 -3.60 -3.92 29.75
C GLU A 184 -5.01 -3.38 29.49
N ASP A 185 -5.64 -2.80 30.49
CA ASP A 185 -6.98 -2.20 30.42
C ASP A 185 -6.99 -0.73 30.00
N SER A 186 -5.83 -0.17 29.63
CA SER A 186 -5.78 1.20 29.09
C SER A 186 -6.53 1.29 27.75
N PRO A 187 -7.21 2.41 27.48
CA PRO A 187 -7.98 2.58 26.25
C PRO A 187 -7.15 2.34 24.98
N GLU A 188 -5.89 2.75 24.99
CA GLU A 188 -4.98 2.62 23.85
C GLU A 188 -4.66 1.16 23.54
N VAL A 189 -4.42 0.34 24.57
CA VAL A 189 -4.14 -1.10 24.43
C VAL A 189 -5.41 -1.85 24.05
N GLN A 190 -6.52 -1.56 24.74
CA GLN A 190 -7.80 -2.22 24.48
C GLN A 190 -8.29 -1.93 23.06
N SER A 191 -8.19 -0.69 22.59
CA SER A 191 -8.53 -0.34 21.21
C SER A 191 -7.77 -1.22 20.19
N GLN A 192 -6.46 -1.44 20.37
CA GLN A 192 -5.68 -2.28 19.48
C GLN A 192 -6.06 -3.78 19.58
N LEU A 193 -6.39 -4.26 20.78
CA LEU A 193 -6.86 -5.64 20.96
C LEU A 193 -8.24 -5.85 20.32
N ASP A 194 -9.13 -4.87 20.40
CA ASP A 194 -10.45 -4.91 19.78
C ASP A 194 -10.32 -4.95 18.25
N GLU A 195 -9.44 -4.12 17.66
CA GLU A 195 -9.17 -4.15 16.22
C GLU A 195 -8.52 -5.48 15.78
N LEU A 196 -7.61 -6.03 16.57
CA LEU A 196 -7.03 -7.34 16.30
C LEU A 196 -8.10 -8.45 16.30
N ASN A 197 -9.00 -8.42 17.30
CA ASN A 197 -10.12 -9.36 17.38
C ASN A 197 -11.10 -9.18 16.21
N ALA A 198 -11.30 -7.95 15.75
CA ALA A 198 -12.16 -7.65 14.60
C ALA A 198 -11.62 -8.19 13.25
N LEU A 199 -10.34 -8.59 13.19
CA LEU A 199 -9.75 -9.29 12.05
C LEU A 199 -10.02 -10.81 12.07
N VAL A 200 -10.50 -11.37 13.19
CA VAL A 200 -10.81 -12.80 13.30
C VAL A 200 -12.12 -13.11 12.59
N ILE A 201 -12.11 -14.13 11.75
CA ILE A 201 -13.28 -14.69 11.08
C ILE A 201 -13.50 -16.09 11.64
N SER A 202 -14.62 -16.27 12.35
CA SER A 202 -15.02 -17.57 12.91
C SER A 202 -15.93 -18.31 11.92
N GLU A 203 -15.52 -19.51 11.51
CA GLU A 203 -16.26 -20.38 10.58
C GLU A 203 -16.45 -21.78 11.23
N GLY A 204 -17.55 -21.95 11.94
CA GLY A 204 -17.83 -23.19 12.68
C GLY A 204 -16.78 -23.43 13.78
N ASP A 205 -16.00 -24.52 13.66
CA ASP A 205 -14.97 -24.90 14.63
C ASP A 205 -13.58 -24.31 14.31
N THR A 206 -13.49 -23.41 13.34
CA THR A 206 -12.21 -22.83 12.92
C THR A 206 -12.25 -21.32 12.94
N ASP A 207 -11.17 -20.72 13.43
CA ASP A 207 -10.91 -19.28 13.32
C ASP A 207 -9.79 -19.06 12.33
N ARG A 208 -9.94 -18.02 11.52
CA ARG A 208 -8.88 -17.51 10.65
C ARG A 208 -8.73 -16.03 10.82
N LEU A 209 -7.50 -15.56 10.76
CA LEU A 209 -7.18 -14.15 10.83
C LEU A 209 -7.01 -13.60 9.43
N GLN A 210 -7.77 -12.58 9.08
CA GLN A 210 -7.53 -11.80 7.87
C GLN A 210 -6.50 -10.68 8.14
N PRO A 211 -5.68 -10.29 7.16
CA PRO A 211 -4.62 -9.30 7.38
C PRO A 211 -5.15 -7.87 7.54
N CYS A 212 -6.26 -7.55 6.90
CA CYS A 212 -6.93 -6.24 6.88
C CYS A 212 -8.36 -6.37 6.35
N LYS A 213 -9.10 -5.27 6.32
CA LYS A 213 -10.44 -5.15 5.73
C LYS A 213 -10.39 -4.08 4.63
N SER A 214 -11.20 -4.23 3.58
CA SER A 214 -11.17 -3.40 2.37
C SER A 214 -12.50 -2.72 2.03
N PRO A 215 -13.26 -2.17 3.00
CA PRO A 215 -14.63 -1.73 2.72
C PRO A 215 -14.71 -0.53 1.77
N VAL A 216 -13.75 0.39 1.77
CA VAL A 216 -13.76 1.53 0.82
C VAL A 216 -13.47 1.03 -0.58
N TRP A 217 -12.44 0.20 -0.74
CA TRP A 217 -12.11 -0.47 -1.99
C TRP A 217 -13.25 -1.29 -2.54
N ASP A 218 -13.81 -2.20 -1.74
CA ASP A 218 -14.90 -3.09 -2.15
C ASP A 218 -16.16 -2.32 -2.54
N THR A 219 -16.50 -1.25 -1.79
CA THR A 219 -17.64 -0.39 -2.10
C THR A 219 -17.44 0.34 -3.43
N SER A 220 -16.23 0.86 -3.69
CA SER A 220 -15.90 1.57 -4.93
C SER A 220 -16.00 0.66 -6.14
N ILE A 221 -15.41 -0.54 -6.08
CA ILE A 221 -15.51 -1.54 -7.14
C ILE A 221 -16.97 -1.97 -7.36
N ALA A 222 -17.73 -2.20 -6.28
CA ALA A 222 -19.12 -2.58 -6.38
C ALA A 222 -19.97 -1.49 -7.05
N VAL A 223 -19.73 -0.22 -6.72
CA VAL A 223 -20.42 0.92 -7.37
C VAL A 223 -20.09 0.93 -8.87
N ILE A 224 -18.83 0.81 -9.25
CA ILE A 224 -18.39 0.78 -10.65
C ILE A 224 -19.07 -0.39 -11.38
N ALA A 225 -18.98 -1.60 -10.85
CA ALA A 225 -19.55 -2.80 -11.47
C ALA A 225 -21.07 -2.72 -11.63
N LEU A 226 -21.78 -2.19 -10.63
CA LEU A 226 -23.23 -2.00 -10.69
C LEU A 226 -23.62 -0.93 -11.72
N ARG A 227 -22.83 0.15 -11.84
CA ARG A 227 -23.03 1.16 -12.87
C ARG A 227 -22.84 0.58 -14.27
N ASP A 228 -21.78 -0.20 -14.47
CA ASP A 228 -21.52 -0.87 -15.75
C ASP A 228 -22.60 -1.92 -16.09
N ALA A 229 -23.19 -2.54 -15.08
CA ALA A 229 -24.36 -3.42 -15.23
C ALA A 229 -25.68 -2.68 -15.46
N GLY A 230 -25.69 -1.34 -15.53
CA GLY A 230 -26.88 -0.51 -15.85
C GLY A 230 -27.73 -0.11 -14.64
N VAL A 231 -27.27 -0.33 -13.39
CA VAL A 231 -27.96 0.17 -12.20
C VAL A 231 -27.87 1.69 -12.17
N ARG A 232 -29.00 2.37 -12.06
CA ARG A 232 -29.05 3.83 -12.08
C ARG A 232 -28.50 4.47 -10.81
N PRO A 233 -27.88 5.68 -10.88
CA PRO A 233 -27.33 6.38 -9.71
C PRO A 233 -28.37 6.67 -8.63
N GLU A 234 -29.64 6.90 -9.04
CA GLU A 234 -30.74 7.22 -8.13
C GLU A 234 -31.25 6.01 -7.33
N HIS A 235 -30.77 4.79 -7.64
CA HIS A 235 -31.17 3.61 -6.88
C HIS A 235 -30.80 3.77 -5.39
N PRO A 236 -31.69 3.46 -4.44
CA PRO A 236 -31.45 3.73 -3.01
C PRO A 236 -30.18 3.13 -2.44
N HIS A 237 -29.76 1.96 -2.93
CA HIS A 237 -28.50 1.33 -2.49
C HIS A 237 -27.28 2.07 -3.06
N MET A 238 -27.33 2.56 -4.30
CA MET A 238 -26.28 3.35 -4.90
C MET A 238 -26.08 4.68 -4.15
N ARG A 239 -27.16 5.38 -3.83
CA ARG A 239 -27.09 6.61 -3.02
C ARG A 239 -26.43 6.36 -1.66
N ARG A 240 -26.85 5.31 -0.94
CA ARG A 240 -26.21 4.97 0.35
C ARG A 240 -24.73 4.65 0.22
N ALA A 241 -24.31 3.95 -0.85
CA ALA A 241 -22.89 3.68 -1.11
C ALA A 241 -22.10 4.97 -1.38
N VAL A 242 -22.65 5.85 -2.22
CA VAL A 242 -22.05 7.17 -2.50
C VAL A 242 -21.95 8.02 -1.24
N ASP A 243 -23.04 8.14 -0.46
CA ASP A 243 -23.05 8.92 0.78
C ASP A 243 -22.01 8.36 1.78
N TRP A 244 -21.88 7.04 1.85
CA TRP A 244 -20.89 6.40 2.70
C TRP A 244 -19.46 6.68 2.22
N LEU A 245 -19.17 6.57 0.92
CA LEU A 245 -17.85 6.91 0.37
C LEU A 245 -17.49 8.38 0.63
N LEU A 246 -18.45 9.30 0.45
CA LEU A 246 -18.25 10.73 0.76
C LEU A 246 -17.94 10.95 2.24
N SER A 247 -18.54 10.17 3.15
CA SER A 247 -18.28 10.26 4.58
C SER A 247 -16.87 9.80 4.97
N LYS A 248 -16.18 9.06 4.09
CA LYS A 248 -14.82 8.53 4.29
C LYS A 248 -13.72 9.43 3.72
N GLU A 249 -14.07 10.52 3.06
CA GLU A 249 -13.07 11.47 2.55
C GLU A 249 -12.17 11.99 3.68
N VAL A 250 -10.86 11.90 3.47
CA VAL A 250 -9.85 12.41 4.40
C VAL A 250 -9.79 13.94 4.31
N ARG A 251 -9.88 14.61 5.47
CA ARG A 251 -9.83 16.07 5.58
C ARG A 251 -8.77 16.56 6.58
N GLN A 252 -7.79 15.72 6.86
CA GLN A 252 -6.68 16.02 7.76
C GLN A 252 -5.35 15.59 7.15
N SER A 253 -4.27 16.27 7.52
CA SER A 253 -2.92 15.90 7.12
C SER A 253 -2.50 14.56 7.76
N GLY A 254 -1.79 13.76 7.00
CA GLY A 254 -1.21 12.48 7.43
C GLY A 254 0.27 12.39 7.06
N ASP A 255 0.83 11.18 7.06
CA ASP A 255 2.25 10.94 6.75
C ASP A 255 2.66 11.42 5.35
N TRP A 256 1.78 11.30 4.37
CA TRP A 256 1.96 11.78 2.99
C TRP A 256 2.34 13.27 2.93
N SER A 257 1.81 14.08 3.86
CA SER A 257 2.03 15.53 3.90
C SER A 257 3.47 15.95 4.24
N VAL A 258 4.27 15.04 4.81
CA VAL A 258 5.70 15.30 5.08
C VAL A 258 6.46 15.62 3.79
N ARG A 259 6.06 15.01 2.68
CA ARG A 259 6.65 15.26 1.35
C ARG A 259 5.81 16.19 0.47
N ASN A 260 4.61 16.53 0.93
CA ASN A 260 3.66 17.35 0.20
C ASN A 260 2.92 18.33 1.15
N PRO A 261 3.66 19.19 1.89
CA PRO A 261 3.12 19.95 3.04
C PRO A 261 2.13 21.06 2.66
N GLU A 262 2.16 21.52 1.42
CA GLU A 262 1.31 22.64 0.95
C GLU A 262 -0.03 22.16 0.37
N GLN A 263 -0.19 20.84 0.20
CA GLN A 263 -1.40 20.27 -0.38
C GLN A 263 -2.53 20.18 0.65
N GLU A 264 -3.72 20.64 0.27
CA GLU A 264 -4.93 20.40 1.06
C GLU A 264 -5.19 18.92 1.28
N PRO A 265 -5.57 18.52 2.50
CA PRO A 265 -5.92 17.14 2.79
C PRO A 265 -7.12 16.67 1.96
N ALA A 266 -6.93 15.55 1.26
CA ALA A 266 -7.97 14.87 0.52
C ALA A 266 -7.59 13.39 0.33
N GLY A 267 -8.46 12.64 -0.33
CA GLY A 267 -8.23 11.23 -0.64
C GLY A 267 -9.02 10.28 0.24
N TRP A 268 -8.84 9.01 0.00
CA TRP A 268 -9.50 7.90 0.71
C TRP A 268 -8.47 6.85 1.07
N PHE A 269 -8.81 6.05 2.07
CA PHE A 269 -8.05 4.92 2.59
C PHE A 269 -8.79 3.62 2.31
N PHE A 270 -8.12 2.51 2.45
CA PHE A 270 -8.59 1.17 2.09
C PHE A 270 -9.63 0.60 3.06
N GLU A 271 -9.50 0.89 4.36
CA GLU A 271 -10.20 0.26 5.47
C GLU A 271 -11.49 1.01 5.87
N PHE A 272 -12.05 0.72 7.05
CA PHE A 272 -13.18 1.50 7.59
C PHE A 272 -12.72 2.87 8.13
N ASN A 273 -11.55 2.94 8.77
CA ASN A 273 -10.94 4.16 9.28
C ASN A 273 -9.41 4.04 9.24
N ASN A 274 -8.76 4.94 8.53
CA ASN A 274 -7.28 5.04 8.48
C ASN A 274 -6.84 6.41 7.95
N ARG A 275 -7.28 7.48 8.60
CA ARG A 275 -7.18 8.85 8.08
C ARG A 275 -5.75 9.37 7.91
N PHE A 276 -4.77 8.77 8.61
CA PHE A 276 -3.35 9.11 8.42
C PHE A 276 -2.75 8.60 7.12
N TYR A 277 -3.39 7.59 6.51
CA TYR A 277 -2.87 6.87 5.36
C TYR A 277 -3.89 6.77 4.22
N PRO A 278 -4.39 7.94 3.71
CA PRO A 278 -5.06 7.89 2.41
C PRO A 278 -4.04 7.40 1.38
N ASP A 279 -4.51 6.63 0.41
CA ASP A 279 -3.67 6.12 -0.64
C ASP A 279 -4.17 6.51 -2.03
N VAL A 280 -3.26 6.41 -2.99
CA VAL A 280 -3.49 6.85 -4.36
C VAL A 280 -4.50 5.93 -5.06
N ASP A 281 -4.45 4.62 -4.78
CA ASP A 281 -5.27 3.63 -5.46
C ASP A 281 -6.74 3.71 -5.03
N ASP A 282 -7.01 3.73 -3.71
CA ASP A 282 -8.34 3.90 -3.18
C ASP A 282 -8.96 5.25 -3.54
N THR A 283 -8.16 6.33 -3.47
CA THR A 283 -8.59 7.65 -3.91
C THR A 283 -9.02 7.63 -5.38
N CYS A 284 -8.24 6.99 -6.24
CA CYS A 284 -8.54 6.84 -7.65
C CYS A 284 -9.85 6.06 -7.87
N MET A 285 -10.01 4.92 -7.20
CA MET A 285 -11.20 4.08 -7.32
C MET A 285 -12.46 4.78 -6.84
N VAL A 286 -12.38 5.53 -5.73
CA VAL A 286 -13.53 6.32 -5.25
C VAL A 286 -13.86 7.44 -6.23
N VAL A 287 -12.87 8.17 -6.74
CA VAL A 287 -13.08 9.21 -7.74
C VAL A 287 -13.78 8.65 -8.98
N MET A 288 -13.33 7.51 -9.51
CA MET A 288 -14.00 6.84 -10.65
C MET A 288 -15.42 6.40 -10.31
N ALA A 289 -15.65 5.83 -9.12
CA ALA A 289 -16.98 5.41 -8.67
C ALA A 289 -17.94 6.59 -8.58
N LEU A 290 -17.50 7.71 -7.99
CA LEU A 290 -18.31 8.94 -7.89
C LEU A 290 -18.57 9.56 -9.27
N ALA A 291 -17.55 9.63 -10.15
CA ALA A 291 -17.69 10.17 -11.50
C ALA A 291 -18.74 9.39 -12.30
N ARG A 292 -18.75 8.06 -12.22
CA ARG A 292 -19.77 7.21 -12.89
C ARG A 292 -21.17 7.33 -12.31
N CYS A 293 -21.31 7.89 -11.10
CA CYS A 293 -22.61 8.20 -10.50
C CYS A 293 -23.12 9.60 -10.84
N LEU A 294 -22.31 10.44 -11.46
CA LEU A 294 -22.80 11.70 -12.04
C LEU A 294 -23.69 11.42 -13.25
N PRO A 295 -24.70 12.24 -13.51
CA PRO A 295 -25.43 12.18 -14.76
C PRO A 295 -24.45 12.31 -15.93
N SER A 296 -24.71 11.62 -17.04
CA SER A 296 -23.96 11.85 -18.28
C SER A 296 -24.27 13.28 -18.76
N VAL A 297 -23.53 14.22 -18.27
CA VAL A 297 -23.47 15.56 -18.82
C VAL A 297 -22.36 15.47 -19.86
N ALA A 298 -22.73 15.56 -21.13
CA ALA A 298 -21.76 15.74 -22.17
C ALA A 298 -20.84 16.90 -21.76
N GLU A 299 -19.55 16.63 -21.71
CA GLU A 299 -18.50 17.60 -21.54
C GLU A 299 -18.28 18.19 -20.13
N TRP A 300 -17.64 17.41 -19.25
CA TRP A 300 -16.88 17.96 -18.15
C TRP A 300 -15.64 18.66 -18.73
N ASP A 301 -15.44 19.93 -18.37
CA ASP A 301 -14.19 20.62 -18.71
C ASP A 301 -13.10 20.09 -17.79
N ALA A 302 -12.12 19.41 -18.36
CA ALA A 302 -10.98 18.92 -17.62
C ALA A 302 -10.25 20.07 -16.90
N ASP A 303 -10.24 21.26 -17.48
CA ASP A 303 -9.69 22.48 -16.89
C ASP A 303 -10.47 22.83 -15.59
N PHE A 304 -11.79 22.68 -15.56
CA PHE A 304 -12.59 22.90 -14.36
C PHE A 304 -12.25 21.91 -13.22
N LEU A 305 -11.99 20.66 -13.53
CA LEU A 305 -11.66 19.65 -12.51
C LEU A 305 -10.20 19.75 -12.01
N LEU A 306 -9.30 20.37 -12.79
CA LEU A 306 -7.87 20.36 -12.54
C LEU A 306 -7.25 21.76 -12.31
N ASP A 307 -7.94 22.84 -12.67
CA ASP A 307 -7.49 24.20 -12.44
C ASP A 307 -7.67 24.66 -10.98
N ASP A 308 -7.12 25.85 -10.64
CA ASP A 308 -7.12 26.45 -9.30
C ASP A 308 -8.51 26.83 -8.74
N TRP A 309 -9.50 25.95 -8.90
CA TRP A 309 -10.80 26.12 -8.30
C TRP A 309 -10.73 26.00 -6.77
N SER A 310 -10.93 27.11 -6.07
CA SER A 310 -11.03 27.15 -4.61
C SER A 310 -12.51 26.96 -4.21
N PRO A 311 -12.88 25.86 -3.51
CA PRO A 311 -14.24 25.63 -3.07
C PRO A 311 -14.75 26.72 -2.09
N HIS A 312 -13.86 27.51 -1.51
CA HIS A 312 -14.22 28.56 -0.54
C HIS A 312 -14.45 29.94 -1.16
N GLU A 313 -13.90 30.24 -2.33
CA GLU A 313 -14.08 31.55 -2.97
C GLU A 313 -15.14 31.58 -4.08
N ASN A 314 -15.46 30.48 -4.73
CA ASN A 314 -16.28 30.42 -5.94
C ASN A 314 -17.42 29.41 -5.91
N ASP A 315 -18.11 29.24 -4.79
CA ASP A 315 -19.37 28.47 -4.72
C ASP A 315 -20.43 28.95 -5.74
N LYS A 316 -20.31 30.20 -6.19
CA LYS A 316 -21.17 30.79 -7.23
C LYS A 316 -20.75 30.40 -8.64
N ASP A 317 -19.45 30.15 -8.89
CA ASP A 317 -18.94 29.85 -10.22
C ASP A 317 -19.17 28.39 -10.61
N ALA A 318 -19.06 27.43 -9.67
CA ALA A 318 -19.47 26.04 -9.93
C ALA A 318 -20.94 25.96 -10.34
N SER A 319 -21.81 26.71 -9.64
CA SER A 319 -23.23 26.82 -9.99
C SER A 319 -23.45 27.54 -11.32
N ALA A 320 -22.63 28.54 -11.66
CA ALA A 320 -22.70 29.30 -12.90
C ALA A 320 -22.17 28.48 -14.11
N VAL A 321 -21.09 27.73 -13.95
CA VAL A 321 -20.56 26.84 -15.00
C VAL A 321 -21.52 25.70 -15.29
N ILE A 322 -22.09 25.08 -14.24
CA ILE A 322 -23.12 24.08 -14.39
C ILE A 322 -24.41 24.67 -14.97
N ALA A 323 -24.79 25.89 -14.60
CA ALA A 323 -25.96 26.58 -15.13
C ALA A 323 -25.78 27.07 -16.58
N ALA A 324 -24.59 27.58 -16.94
CA ALA A 324 -24.29 28.02 -18.30
C ALA A 324 -24.27 26.88 -19.33
N ARG A 325 -23.93 25.64 -18.88
CA ARG A 325 -23.97 24.43 -19.69
C ARG A 325 -25.36 23.77 -19.73
N ASN A 326 -26.26 24.17 -18.86
CA ASN A 326 -27.62 23.62 -18.72
C ASN A 326 -28.66 24.23 -19.68
N GLU A 327 -28.33 25.11 -20.62
CA GLU A 327 -29.33 25.64 -21.54
C GLU A 327 -29.98 24.55 -22.42
N ASP A 328 -29.36 23.34 -22.50
CA ASP A 328 -29.91 22.17 -23.21
C ASP A 328 -30.17 20.94 -22.33
N SER A 329 -29.96 20.98 -21.00
CA SER A 329 -30.10 19.81 -20.13
C SER A 329 -31.33 19.88 -19.22
N ARG A 330 -31.95 18.70 -19.02
CA ARG A 330 -33.14 18.49 -18.16
C ARG A 330 -32.81 18.52 -16.65
N LEU A 331 -31.63 19.01 -16.26
CA LEU A 331 -31.21 19.11 -14.87
C LEU A 331 -31.76 20.37 -14.22
N THR A 332 -32.45 20.23 -13.12
CA THR A 332 -32.94 21.38 -12.32
C THR A 332 -31.84 21.87 -11.38
N ALA A 333 -31.93 23.12 -10.93
CA ALA A 333 -31.04 23.68 -9.92
C ALA A 333 -30.93 22.80 -8.65
N GLY A 334 -32.02 22.12 -8.29
CA GLY A 334 -32.01 21.17 -7.17
C GLY A 334 -31.17 19.90 -7.42
N HIS A 335 -31.08 19.43 -8.65
CA HIS A 335 -30.20 18.30 -9.01
C HIS A 335 -28.74 18.70 -8.92
N VAL A 336 -28.39 19.91 -9.38
CA VAL A 336 -27.04 20.47 -9.30
C VAL A 336 -26.58 20.61 -7.85
N GLU A 337 -27.44 21.15 -6.98
CA GLU A 337 -27.12 21.31 -5.57
C GLU A 337 -26.92 19.95 -4.88
N ALA A 338 -27.71 18.95 -5.21
CA ALA A 338 -27.56 17.58 -4.68
C ALA A 338 -26.24 16.90 -5.11
N MET A 339 -25.64 17.30 -6.24
CA MET A 339 -24.39 16.76 -6.75
C MET A 339 -23.13 17.51 -6.25
N ARG A 340 -23.28 18.72 -5.71
CA ARG A 340 -22.16 19.57 -5.25
C ARG A 340 -21.17 18.84 -4.32
N PRO A 341 -21.60 18.08 -3.29
CA PRO A 341 -20.67 17.35 -2.43
C PRO A 341 -19.81 16.35 -3.20
N MET A 342 -20.40 15.63 -4.14
CA MET A 342 -19.74 14.63 -4.97
C MET A 342 -18.73 15.27 -5.93
N LEU A 343 -19.10 16.35 -6.59
CA LEU A 343 -18.21 17.12 -7.46
C LEU A 343 -17.01 17.68 -6.71
N GLY A 344 -17.25 18.27 -5.54
CA GLY A 344 -16.18 18.78 -4.68
C GLY A 344 -15.22 17.67 -4.23
N ALA A 345 -15.73 16.50 -3.90
CA ALA A 345 -14.93 15.34 -3.50
C ALA A 345 -14.07 14.81 -4.67
N ILE A 346 -14.66 14.68 -5.86
CA ILE A 346 -13.94 14.29 -7.10
C ILE A 346 -12.80 15.26 -7.38
N HIS A 347 -13.09 16.56 -7.37
CA HIS A 347 -12.09 17.59 -7.62
C HIS A 347 -10.92 17.52 -6.62
N ARG A 348 -11.20 17.46 -5.32
CA ARG A 348 -10.16 17.39 -4.30
C ARG A 348 -9.33 16.12 -4.41
N GLY A 349 -9.98 14.97 -4.63
CA GLY A 349 -9.30 13.69 -4.83
C GLY A 349 -8.40 13.70 -6.06
N ALA A 350 -8.88 14.17 -7.19
CA ALA A 350 -8.10 14.26 -8.43
C ALA A 350 -6.91 15.21 -8.29
N ARG A 351 -7.09 16.37 -7.67
CA ARG A 351 -5.99 17.30 -7.37
C ARG A 351 -4.95 16.69 -6.43
N TRP A 352 -5.41 16.00 -5.38
CA TRP A 352 -4.50 15.33 -4.46
C TRP A 352 -3.66 14.27 -5.20
N ILE A 353 -4.27 13.45 -6.05
CA ILE A 353 -3.57 12.48 -6.90
C ILE A 353 -2.51 13.15 -7.79
N LEU A 354 -2.84 14.28 -8.43
CA LEU A 354 -1.88 15.00 -9.26
C LEU A 354 -0.63 15.44 -8.48
N THR A 355 -0.81 15.86 -7.24
CA THR A 355 0.31 16.28 -6.39
C THR A 355 1.15 15.11 -5.87
N MET A 356 0.59 13.90 -5.89
CA MET A 356 1.29 12.66 -5.52
C MET A 356 2.10 12.06 -6.67
N GLN A 357 2.03 12.61 -7.90
CA GLN A 357 2.86 12.14 -9.01
C GLN A 357 4.34 12.24 -8.68
N CYS A 358 5.06 11.14 -8.81
CA CYS A 358 6.50 11.08 -8.62
C CYS A 358 7.26 11.75 -9.77
N ARG A 359 8.54 12.07 -9.53
CA ARG A 359 9.41 12.73 -10.53
C ARG A 359 9.67 11.87 -11.77
N ASP A 360 9.62 10.56 -11.63
CA ASP A 360 9.75 9.59 -12.73
C ASP A 360 8.52 9.55 -13.64
N GLY A 361 7.41 10.17 -13.24
CA GLY A 361 6.16 10.25 -13.96
C GLY A 361 5.10 9.24 -13.51
N GLY A 362 5.45 8.28 -12.66
CA GLY A 362 4.53 7.31 -12.08
C GLY A 362 3.95 7.74 -10.74
N TRP A 363 3.23 6.81 -10.08
CA TRP A 363 2.67 6.96 -8.74
C TRP A 363 3.03 5.74 -7.88
N GLY A 364 3.45 6.00 -6.63
CA GLY A 364 3.45 5.04 -5.53
C GLY A 364 2.08 5.00 -4.86
N ALA A 365 1.88 4.12 -3.87
CA ALA A 365 0.58 3.97 -3.21
C ALA A 365 0.32 5.07 -2.16
N PHE A 366 1.28 5.35 -1.28
CA PHE A 366 1.10 6.23 -0.11
C PHE A 366 2.04 7.43 -0.11
N ASP A 367 3.21 7.30 -0.71
CA ASP A 367 4.29 8.27 -0.56
C ASP A 367 4.82 8.75 -1.92
N ARG A 368 4.93 10.06 -2.08
CA ARG A 368 5.55 10.64 -3.27
C ARG A 368 7.08 10.49 -3.22
N ASP A 369 7.69 10.08 -4.35
CA ASP A 369 9.14 9.94 -4.51
C ASP A 369 9.81 9.03 -3.46
N ASN A 370 9.11 7.98 -3.01
CA ASN A 370 9.65 6.98 -2.09
C ASN A 370 10.24 5.79 -2.85
N ASN A 371 11.22 6.07 -3.72
CA ASN A 371 11.75 5.13 -4.70
C ASN A 371 13.28 4.94 -4.60
N ARG A 372 13.88 5.20 -3.42
CA ARG A 372 15.32 5.01 -3.22
C ARG A 372 15.67 3.53 -3.10
N GLU A 373 16.08 2.90 -4.18
CA GLU A 373 16.47 1.49 -4.25
C GLU A 373 17.51 1.06 -3.20
N LEU A 374 18.30 1.98 -2.65
CA LEU A 374 19.22 1.69 -1.57
C LEU A 374 18.52 1.01 -0.38
N PHE A 375 17.30 1.41 -0.07
CA PHE A 375 16.56 0.84 1.04
C PHE A 375 16.05 -0.58 0.79
N THR A 376 15.94 -1.02 -0.46
CA THR A 376 15.62 -2.43 -0.78
C THR A 376 16.75 -3.38 -0.37
N GLN A 377 17.94 -2.86 -0.16
CA GLN A 377 19.12 -3.62 0.28
C GLN A 377 19.22 -3.72 1.81
N VAL A 378 18.35 -3.05 2.55
CA VAL A 378 18.31 -3.16 4.02
C VAL A 378 17.79 -4.55 4.39
N PRO A 379 18.54 -5.35 5.12
CA PRO A 379 18.15 -6.73 5.44
C PRO A 379 17.05 -6.81 6.50
N PHE A 380 16.32 -5.74 6.69
CA PHE A 380 15.17 -5.59 7.58
C PHE A 380 13.85 -5.66 6.83
N ALA A 381 13.85 -5.37 5.54
CA ALA A 381 12.63 -5.34 4.73
C ALA A 381 12.05 -6.74 4.54
N ASP A 382 10.73 -6.85 4.64
CA ASP A 382 9.99 -8.02 4.19
C ASP A 382 9.68 -7.85 2.70
N HIS A 383 9.97 -8.87 1.88
CA HIS A 383 9.68 -8.90 0.45
C HIS A 383 10.06 -7.61 -0.33
N ASN A 384 11.18 -6.98 0.00
CA ASN A 384 11.61 -5.69 -0.56
C ASN A 384 10.63 -4.52 -0.34
N ALA A 385 9.70 -4.66 0.60
CA ALA A 385 8.64 -3.69 0.88
C ALA A 385 9.10 -2.47 1.70
N MET A 386 10.41 -2.19 1.79
CA MET A 386 10.93 -1.04 2.54
C MET A 386 10.58 0.30 1.90
N ILE A 387 10.34 0.34 0.60
CA ILE A 387 10.01 1.53 -0.16
C ILE A 387 8.65 1.41 -0.86
N ASP A 388 8.09 2.54 -1.24
CA ASP A 388 6.85 2.67 -2.01
C ASP A 388 7.13 3.33 -3.37
N PRO A 389 7.76 2.59 -4.30
CA PRO A 389 8.11 3.13 -5.61
C PRO A 389 6.89 3.27 -6.50
N SER A 390 6.99 4.11 -7.52
CA SER A 390 6.05 4.12 -8.62
C SER A 390 5.87 2.71 -9.20
N SER A 391 4.64 2.38 -9.61
CA SER A 391 4.34 1.09 -10.22
C SER A 391 3.46 1.24 -11.46
N ALA A 392 3.59 0.29 -12.40
CA ALA A 392 2.87 0.36 -13.66
C ALA A 392 1.35 0.22 -13.47
N ASP A 393 0.92 -0.66 -12.57
CA ASP A 393 -0.49 -0.88 -12.25
C ASP A 393 -1.17 0.38 -11.67
N LEU A 394 -0.56 1.03 -10.65
CA LEU A 394 -1.09 2.28 -10.10
C LEU A 394 -1.07 3.41 -11.13
N THR A 395 0.07 3.61 -11.81
CA THR A 395 0.20 4.67 -12.84
C THR A 395 -0.86 4.53 -13.92
N SER A 396 -1.14 3.31 -14.33
CA SER A 396 -2.15 3.03 -15.36
C SER A 396 -3.57 3.26 -14.88
N ARG A 397 -3.84 2.98 -13.60
CA ARG A 397 -5.13 3.27 -13.00
C ARG A 397 -5.39 4.78 -12.89
N MET A 398 -4.34 5.56 -12.63
CA MET A 398 -4.46 7.03 -12.71
C MET A 398 -4.82 7.50 -14.11
N LEU A 399 -4.25 6.89 -15.16
CA LEU A 399 -4.64 7.20 -16.54
C LEU A 399 -6.09 6.82 -16.84
N GLU A 400 -6.57 5.69 -16.30
CA GLU A 400 -7.98 5.29 -16.42
C GLU A 400 -8.91 6.32 -15.75
N MET A 401 -8.59 6.74 -14.53
CA MET A 401 -9.35 7.79 -13.83
C MET A 401 -9.34 9.11 -14.61
N PHE A 402 -8.20 9.53 -15.12
CA PHE A 402 -8.10 10.76 -15.92
C PHE A 402 -8.96 10.66 -17.18
N ALA A 403 -9.05 9.50 -17.80
CA ALA A 403 -9.95 9.28 -18.94
C ALA A 403 -11.43 9.35 -18.51
N ASP A 404 -11.81 8.83 -17.32
CA ASP A 404 -13.17 8.96 -16.77
C ASP A 404 -13.55 10.42 -16.44
N LEU A 405 -12.53 11.27 -16.23
CA LEU A 405 -12.68 12.70 -15.99
C LEU A 405 -12.48 13.56 -17.26
N ASP A 406 -12.44 12.95 -18.44
CA ASP A 406 -12.21 13.62 -19.72
C ASP A 406 -10.91 14.44 -19.81
N VAL A 407 -9.89 14.09 -19.02
CA VAL A 407 -8.58 14.74 -19.05
C VAL A 407 -7.91 14.43 -20.38
N PRO A 408 -7.45 15.44 -21.13
CA PRO A 408 -6.85 15.21 -22.44
C PRO A 408 -5.48 14.52 -22.32
N ILE A 409 -5.15 13.72 -23.34
CA ILE A 409 -3.86 13.01 -23.40
C ILE A 409 -2.66 13.96 -23.34
N GLU A 410 -2.83 15.21 -23.78
CA GLU A 410 -1.83 16.29 -23.77
C GLU A 410 -1.55 16.84 -22.35
N HIS A 411 -2.37 16.51 -21.36
CA HIS A 411 -2.19 16.99 -19.99
C HIS A 411 -0.78 16.63 -19.46
N PRO A 412 -0.07 17.56 -18.79
CA PRO A 412 1.32 17.36 -18.38
C PRO A 412 1.57 16.12 -17.52
N ALA A 413 0.63 15.73 -16.65
CA ALA A 413 0.75 14.53 -15.84
C ALA A 413 0.65 13.26 -16.70
N VAL A 414 -0.26 13.23 -17.67
CA VAL A 414 -0.43 12.12 -18.64
C VAL A 414 0.81 11.98 -19.50
N GLN A 415 1.34 13.11 -20.00
CA GLN A 415 2.56 13.15 -20.82
C GLN A 415 3.82 12.66 -20.09
N LYS A 416 3.83 12.69 -18.75
CA LYS A 416 4.90 12.07 -17.93
C LYS A 416 4.63 10.59 -17.68
N ALA A 417 3.38 10.22 -17.42
CA ALA A 417 2.99 8.85 -17.09
C ALA A 417 3.19 7.87 -18.25
N ILE A 418 2.84 8.24 -19.46
CA ILE A 418 2.98 7.37 -20.65
C ILE A 418 4.43 6.93 -20.89
N PRO A 419 5.45 7.82 -20.91
CA PRO A 419 6.85 7.40 -21.02
C PRO A 419 7.31 6.51 -19.85
N TYR A 420 6.86 6.77 -18.61
CA TYR A 420 7.13 5.91 -17.47
C TYR A 420 6.62 4.48 -17.75
N LEU A 421 5.36 4.32 -18.16
CA LEU A 421 4.79 3.00 -18.47
C LEU A 421 5.55 2.27 -19.57
N TRP A 422 6.04 2.99 -20.57
CA TRP A 422 6.84 2.38 -21.63
C TRP A 422 8.24 1.96 -21.14
N ALA A 423 8.78 2.63 -20.16
CA ALA A 423 10.06 2.24 -19.54
C ALA A 423 9.92 1.00 -18.64
N GLU A 424 8.75 0.80 -18.03
CA GLU A 424 8.42 -0.35 -17.18
C GLU A 424 7.98 -1.59 -17.98
N GLN A 425 7.74 -1.48 -19.29
CA GLN A 425 7.38 -2.62 -20.12
C GLN A 425 8.59 -3.56 -20.27
N ASP A 426 8.42 -4.82 -19.93
CA ASP A 426 9.51 -5.77 -20.01
C ASP A 426 9.77 -6.30 -21.44
N ASN A 427 10.78 -7.15 -21.58
CA ASN A 427 11.18 -7.71 -22.88
C ASN A 427 10.11 -8.61 -23.50
N ASP A 428 9.22 -9.19 -22.71
CA ASP A 428 8.08 -10.01 -23.17
C ASP A 428 6.84 -9.16 -23.50
N PHE A 429 6.97 -7.84 -23.40
CA PHE A 429 5.91 -6.83 -23.64
C PHE A 429 4.76 -6.86 -22.64
N CYS A 430 4.95 -7.41 -21.47
CA CYS A 430 4.03 -7.36 -20.34
C CYS A 430 4.52 -6.37 -19.26
N TRP A 431 3.71 -6.12 -18.23
CA TRP A 431 4.08 -5.30 -17.10
C TRP A 431 3.94 -6.06 -15.80
N TYR A 432 4.87 -5.83 -14.91
CA TYR A 432 4.84 -6.32 -13.54
C TYR A 432 3.68 -5.66 -12.76
N GLY A 433 2.91 -6.48 -12.03
CA GLY A 433 1.85 -6.03 -11.14
C GLY A 433 2.33 -6.04 -9.69
N ARG A 434 2.47 -4.89 -9.07
CA ARG A 434 2.89 -4.78 -7.68
C ARG A 434 1.78 -5.13 -6.71
N TRP A 435 0.56 -4.68 -7.00
CA TRP A 435 -0.59 -4.78 -6.09
C TRP A 435 -1.56 -5.91 -6.44
N GLY A 436 -1.29 -6.65 -7.48
CA GLY A 436 -2.03 -7.85 -7.87
C GLY A 436 -1.15 -8.84 -8.60
N VAL A 437 -1.46 -10.15 -8.50
CA VAL A 437 -0.69 -11.24 -9.09
C VAL A 437 -0.96 -11.34 -10.59
N ASN A 438 0.06 -11.26 -11.30
CA ASN A 438 1.28 -10.49 -11.32
C ASN A 438 1.35 -9.84 -12.71
N TYR A 439 1.95 -10.49 -13.72
CA TYR A 439 2.06 -9.95 -15.07
C TYR A 439 0.73 -9.91 -15.83
N VAL A 440 -0.20 -10.85 -15.56
CA VAL A 440 -1.57 -10.79 -16.11
C VAL A 440 -2.29 -9.55 -15.59
N TYR A 441 -2.20 -9.28 -14.29
CA TYR A 441 -2.79 -8.10 -13.64
C TYR A 441 -2.16 -6.79 -14.13
N GLY A 442 -0.82 -6.68 -14.07
CA GLY A 442 -0.11 -5.47 -14.48
C GLY A 442 -0.33 -5.14 -15.96
N THR A 443 -0.34 -6.17 -16.81
CA THR A 443 -0.56 -5.99 -18.25
C THR A 443 -2.00 -5.56 -18.57
N TRP A 444 -2.99 -6.19 -17.92
CA TRP A 444 -4.39 -5.78 -18.04
C TRP A 444 -4.56 -4.30 -17.66
N GLN A 445 -4.17 -3.93 -16.44
CA GLN A 445 -4.38 -2.57 -15.95
C GLN A 445 -3.67 -1.54 -16.82
N THR A 446 -2.45 -1.86 -17.29
CA THR A 446 -1.70 -0.95 -18.16
C THR A 446 -2.36 -0.79 -19.52
N LEU A 447 -2.86 -1.85 -20.12
CA LEU A 447 -3.58 -1.76 -21.40
C LEU A 447 -4.87 -0.94 -21.25
N VAL A 448 -5.63 -1.13 -20.18
CA VAL A 448 -6.85 -0.34 -19.90
C VAL A 448 -6.51 1.13 -19.75
N GLY A 449 -5.57 1.50 -18.89
CA GLY A 449 -5.19 2.89 -18.68
C GLY A 449 -4.69 3.59 -19.94
N LEU A 450 -3.76 2.96 -20.68
CA LEU A 450 -3.20 3.53 -21.91
C LEU A 450 -4.27 3.71 -23.00
N THR A 451 -5.12 2.72 -23.21
CA THR A 451 -6.12 2.78 -24.29
C THR A 451 -7.26 3.75 -23.96
N ARG A 452 -7.69 3.82 -22.70
CA ARG A 452 -8.74 4.76 -22.27
C ARG A 452 -8.30 6.21 -22.35
N ILE A 453 -7.03 6.51 -22.01
CA ILE A 453 -6.50 7.88 -22.09
C ILE A 453 -6.23 8.33 -23.53
N GLY A 454 -6.37 7.46 -24.51
CA GLY A 454 -6.27 7.80 -25.92
C GLY A 454 -5.03 7.28 -26.65
N VAL A 455 -4.21 6.42 -26.05
CA VAL A 455 -3.13 5.74 -26.79
C VAL A 455 -3.74 4.81 -27.85
N PRO A 456 -3.36 4.95 -29.13
CA PRO A 456 -4.01 4.19 -30.20
C PRO A 456 -3.84 2.68 -30.06
N LEU A 457 -4.92 1.92 -30.29
CA LEU A 457 -4.89 0.44 -30.37
C LEU A 457 -3.94 -0.08 -31.46
N THR A 458 -3.52 0.78 -32.39
CA THR A 458 -2.56 0.48 -33.43
C THR A 458 -1.10 0.62 -32.98
N ASP A 459 -0.83 1.18 -31.81
CA ASP A 459 0.54 1.24 -31.25
C ASP A 459 1.12 -0.17 -31.15
N ALA A 460 2.34 -0.34 -31.64
CA ALA A 460 3.00 -1.64 -31.71
C ALA A 460 3.21 -2.28 -30.33
N ARG A 461 3.43 -1.48 -29.29
CA ARG A 461 3.65 -1.94 -27.90
C ARG A 461 2.35 -2.42 -27.28
N VAL A 462 1.24 -1.69 -27.49
CA VAL A 462 -0.12 -2.10 -27.09
C VAL A 462 -0.47 -3.44 -27.74
N ARG A 463 -0.26 -3.57 -29.05
CA ARG A 463 -0.55 -4.81 -29.78
C ARG A 463 0.28 -5.99 -29.29
N LYS A 464 1.56 -5.78 -29.01
CA LYS A 464 2.43 -6.85 -28.49
C LYS A 464 1.99 -7.30 -27.11
N ALA A 465 1.61 -6.40 -26.21
CA ALA A 465 1.09 -6.73 -24.90
C ALA A 465 -0.24 -7.50 -25.00
N ALA A 466 -1.17 -7.08 -25.85
CA ALA A 466 -2.41 -7.81 -26.08
C ALA A 466 -2.14 -9.22 -26.68
N ASN A 467 -1.14 -9.35 -27.55
CA ASN A 467 -0.73 -10.66 -28.07
C ASN A 467 -0.09 -11.54 -27.01
N TRP A 468 0.66 -10.94 -26.04
CA TRP A 468 1.19 -11.69 -24.90
C TRP A 468 0.05 -12.26 -24.04
N LEU A 469 -0.99 -11.49 -23.71
CA LEU A 469 -2.17 -12.01 -23.02
C LEU A 469 -2.80 -13.20 -23.75
N LYS A 470 -2.96 -13.10 -25.09
CA LYS A 470 -3.47 -14.23 -25.91
C LYS A 470 -2.53 -15.43 -25.88
N TYR A 471 -1.23 -15.22 -25.84
CA TYR A 471 -0.23 -16.29 -25.80
C TYR A 471 -0.26 -17.08 -24.51
N VAL A 472 -0.52 -16.41 -23.37
CA VAL A 472 -0.60 -17.07 -22.05
C VAL A 472 -2.00 -17.60 -21.71
N GLN A 473 -2.99 -17.46 -22.62
CA GLN A 473 -4.31 -18.06 -22.47
C GLN A 473 -4.21 -19.58 -22.45
N GLN A 474 -4.87 -20.22 -21.49
CA GLN A 474 -4.89 -21.66 -21.36
C GLN A 474 -5.86 -22.32 -22.35
N GLU A 475 -5.69 -23.62 -22.65
CA GLU A 475 -6.58 -24.38 -23.52
C GLU A 475 -8.06 -24.34 -23.06
N SER A 476 -8.29 -24.20 -21.76
CA SER A 476 -9.63 -24.01 -21.18
C SER A 476 -10.30 -22.69 -21.55
N GLY A 477 -9.56 -21.76 -22.17
CA GLY A 477 -9.99 -20.38 -22.43
C GLY A 477 -9.74 -19.42 -21.26
N ALA A 478 -9.30 -19.90 -20.10
CA ALA A 478 -9.06 -19.11 -18.91
C ALA A 478 -7.61 -18.58 -18.83
N TRP A 479 -7.38 -17.73 -17.85
CA TRP A 479 -6.03 -17.27 -17.45
C TRP A 479 -5.77 -17.59 -15.99
N GLY A 480 -4.50 -17.79 -15.67
CA GLY A 480 -4.02 -18.02 -14.31
C GLY A 480 -2.52 -17.87 -14.22
N GLU A 481 -2.08 -17.19 -13.16
CA GLU A 481 -0.67 -16.95 -12.86
C GLU A 481 -0.41 -17.26 -11.39
N SER A 482 0.68 -17.98 -11.11
CA SER A 482 1.10 -18.30 -9.75
C SER A 482 1.78 -17.09 -9.08
N PRO A 483 1.57 -16.86 -7.77
CA PRO A 483 2.38 -15.90 -7.00
C PRO A 483 3.89 -16.17 -7.07
N ALA A 484 4.31 -17.40 -7.38
CA ALA A 484 5.72 -17.73 -7.58
C ALA A 484 6.38 -16.96 -8.74
N SER A 485 5.57 -16.36 -9.65
CA SER A 485 6.09 -15.48 -10.70
C SER A 485 6.75 -14.19 -10.17
N TYR A 486 6.53 -13.84 -8.91
CA TYR A 486 7.28 -12.77 -8.25
C TYR A 486 8.75 -13.12 -8.02
N ASP A 487 9.05 -14.40 -7.77
CA ASP A 487 10.41 -14.89 -7.52
C ASP A 487 11.04 -15.49 -8.80
N ASP A 488 10.21 -16.05 -9.69
CA ASP A 488 10.65 -16.70 -10.93
C ASP A 488 9.90 -16.13 -12.15
N PRO A 489 10.49 -15.18 -12.86
CA PRO A 489 9.89 -14.59 -14.06
C PRO A 489 9.58 -15.59 -15.20
N SER A 490 10.15 -16.79 -15.19
CA SER A 490 9.80 -17.83 -16.18
C SER A 490 8.36 -18.34 -16.02
N LEU A 491 7.72 -18.04 -14.88
CA LEU A 491 6.33 -18.37 -14.56
C LEU A 491 5.32 -17.30 -14.96
N LYS A 492 5.73 -16.25 -15.68
CA LYS A 492 4.83 -15.20 -16.18
C LYS A 492 3.64 -15.78 -16.92
N GLY A 493 2.44 -15.42 -16.47
CA GLY A 493 1.18 -15.92 -17.03
C GLY A 493 0.93 -17.40 -16.87
N ARG A 494 1.66 -18.09 -15.98
CA ARG A 494 1.54 -19.53 -15.73
C ARG A 494 1.10 -19.82 -14.30
N GLY A 495 0.04 -20.59 -14.16
CA GLY A 495 -0.50 -21.02 -12.87
C GLY A 495 -1.91 -21.57 -12.99
N PRO A 496 -2.53 -21.97 -11.87
CA PRO A 496 -3.93 -22.38 -11.87
C PRO A 496 -4.84 -21.27 -12.35
N ALA A 497 -5.82 -21.60 -13.20
CA ALA A 497 -6.82 -20.64 -13.67
C ALA A 497 -7.62 -20.07 -12.50
N THR A 498 -7.86 -18.76 -12.52
CA THR A 498 -8.71 -18.07 -11.56
C THR A 498 -9.77 -17.23 -12.26
N ALA A 499 -10.91 -17.02 -11.60
CA ALA A 499 -11.97 -16.18 -12.16
C ALA A 499 -11.52 -14.71 -12.30
N SER A 500 -10.77 -14.19 -11.31
CA SER A 500 -10.28 -12.81 -11.32
C SER A 500 -9.27 -12.55 -12.45
N GLN A 501 -8.25 -13.41 -12.59
CA GLN A 501 -7.25 -13.23 -13.66
C GLN A 501 -7.85 -13.44 -15.05
N THR A 502 -8.83 -14.34 -15.18
CA THR A 502 -9.57 -14.50 -16.42
C THR A 502 -10.39 -13.25 -16.75
N ALA A 503 -11.08 -12.66 -15.78
CA ALA A 503 -11.83 -11.43 -15.97
C ALA A 503 -10.91 -10.27 -16.38
N TRP A 504 -9.78 -10.07 -15.69
CA TRP A 504 -8.80 -9.03 -16.05
C TRP A 504 -8.29 -9.19 -17.48
N ALA A 505 -7.93 -10.40 -17.90
CA ALA A 505 -7.40 -10.61 -19.24
C ALA A 505 -8.43 -10.39 -20.37
N ILE A 506 -9.74 -10.48 -20.07
CA ILE A 506 -10.84 -10.26 -21.03
C ILE A 506 -11.20 -8.76 -21.12
N MET A 507 -11.12 -8.01 -20.02
CA MET A 507 -11.41 -6.57 -19.99
C MET A 507 -10.43 -5.77 -20.85
#